data_0870edf44838d428f1badd0e931baf77
#
_entry.id   0870edf44838d428f1badd0e931baf77
#
_cell.length_a   1.000
_cell.length_b   1.000
_cell.length_c   1.000
_cell.angle_alpha   90.00
_cell.angle_beta   90.00
_cell.angle_gamma   90.00
#
_symmetry.space_group_name_H-M   'P 1'
#
loop_
_entity.id
_entity.type
_entity.pdbx_description
1 polymer ?
#
loop_
_entity_poly.entity_id
_entity_poly.type
_entity_poly.pdbx_seq_one_letter_code
_entity_poly.pdbx_strand_id
1 'polypeptide(L)'
;MFYTVIGTQWGDEGKGKIVDWLSSKVDAVVRFQGGNNAGHTLQIDDKTYKLNLLPSGIIRGKKCIIGNGVVLDPWALDEEIQKLSDQGIKINSNNLMIAENICLILPLHKIIDELEEKNRGTEFIGTTKKGIGPAYEDKIGRRSIRLCDLQNEDLLRKKISNLTSFHSYRLKHFEKNIDESDLFTQLRNINKKINSYSHPTWKILNEMGKKNETILFEGAQGSLLDIDFGTYPYVTSSNTTSGQIFAGSGFGIRTDHKIFGITKAYTTRVGSGPFPTELKDYMGDHLGEKGKEFGTVTKRKRRCGWFDANLVKQSVKISGIDDVILTKLDVLDEIKEIKICVGYTINDSKYDYLPSDENLQNNVKPIYKIIPGWQKSTFGVNKWSDLPENAQKYVNAIQDMIETKISVISTGPERSQTIDKDNYLDSI
;
A
#
# COMPACT_ATOMS: atom_id res chain seq x y z
N MET A 1 14.63 15.16 -9.58
CA MET A 1 14.80 13.73 -9.27
C MET A 1 13.48 13.16 -8.78
N PHE A 2 13.22 11.87 -9.03
CA PHE A 2 11.95 11.22 -8.69
C PHE A 2 12.20 10.05 -7.75
N TYR A 3 11.35 9.94 -6.75
CA TYR A 3 11.43 8.89 -5.74
C TYR A 3 10.16 8.08 -5.71
N THR A 4 10.27 6.80 -5.42
CA THR A 4 9.11 5.93 -5.21
C THR A 4 9.29 5.11 -3.94
N VAL A 5 8.21 4.96 -3.20
CA VAL A 5 8.12 4.08 -2.03
C VAL A 5 7.06 3.02 -2.30
N ILE A 6 7.46 1.74 -2.33
CA ILE A 6 6.58 0.59 -2.47
C ILE A 6 6.83 -0.44 -1.37
N GLY A 7 5.83 -1.24 -1.03
CA GLY A 7 5.98 -2.36 -0.10
C GLY A 7 6.52 -3.59 -0.81
N THR A 8 7.39 -4.35 -0.15
CA THR A 8 7.97 -5.58 -0.71
C THR A 8 7.32 -6.87 -0.20
N GLN A 9 6.39 -6.77 0.74
CA GLN A 9 5.70 -7.89 1.38
C GLN A 9 4.19 -7.81 1.09
N TRP A 10 3.34 -8.23 2.03
CA TRP A 10 1.87 -8.18 1.91
C TRP A 10 1.22 -6.90 2.48
N GLY A 11 1.89 -5.77 2.37
CA GLY A 11 1.42 -4.50 2.93
C GLY A 11 1.79 -4.34 4.41
N ASP A 12 1.41 -3.20 4.98
CA ASP A 12 1.67 -2.84 6.39
C ASP A 12 3.16 -2.78 6.79
N GLU A 13 4.07 -2.61 5.82
CA GLU A 13 5.51 -2.54 6.05
C GLU A 13 5.96 -1.24 6.74
N GLY A 14 5.05 -0.31 7.01
CA GLY A 14 5.39 0.98 7.60
C GLY A 14 5.72 2.07 6.58
N LYS A 15 5.25 1.94 5.34
CA LYS A 15 5.45 2.92 4.26
C LYS A 15 5.08 4.34 4.67
N GLY A 16 3.98 4.54 5.39
CA GLY A 16 3.51 5.86 5.79
C GLY A 16 4.58 6.68 6.53
N LYS A 17 5.27 6.09 7.53
CA LYS A 17 6.37 6.75 8.24
C LYS A 17 7.47 7.20 7.28
N ILE A 18 7.85 6.31 6.34
CA ILE A 18 8.95 6.59 5.41
C ILE A 18 8.55 7.65 4.38
N VAL A 19 7.33 7.59 3.85
CA VAL A 19 6.81 8.62 2.95
C VAL A 19 6.74 9.98 3.66
N ASP A 20 6.26 10.03 4.90
CA ASP A 20 6.25 11.25 5.68
C ASP A 20 7.67 11.78 5.94
N TRP A 21 8.62 10.90 6.27
CA TRP A 21 10.03 11.26 6.48
C TRP A 21 10.64 11.88 5.20
N LEU A 22 10.49 11.22 4.05
CA LEU A 22 10.96 11.71 2.75
C LEU A 22 10.20 12.96 2.28
N SER A 23 8.92 13.10 2.63
CA SER A 23 8.09 14.22 2.18
C SER A 23 8.56 15.58 2.69
N SER A 24 9.46 15.61 3.68
CA SER A 24 10.10 16.86 4.14
C SER A 24 10.91 17.56 3.04
N LYS A 25 11.49 16.79 2.12
CA LYS A 25 12.45 17.24 1.10
C LYS A 25 11.87 17.27 -0.33
N VAL A 26 10.63 16.82 -0.54
CA VAL A 26 10.03 16.79 -1.89
C VAL A 26 9.00 17.90 -2.08
N ASP A 27 8.70 18.26 -3.33
CA ASP A 27 7.72 19.26 -3.69
C ASP A 27 6.30 18.70 -3.77
N ALA A 28 6.16 17.43 -4.18
CA ALA A 28 4.87 16.76 -4.28
C ALA A 28 4.91 15.29 -3.86
N VAL A 29 3.76 14.79 -3.39
CA VAL A 29 3.52 13.37 -3.11
C VAL A 29 2.34 12.85 -3.93
N VAL A 30 2.52 11.72 -4.60
CA VAL A 30 1.58 11.19 -5.60
C VAL A 30 1.12 9.77 -5.23
N ARG A 31 -0.19 9.56 -5.08
CA ARG A 31 -0.80 8.22 -5.05
C ARG A 31 -1.15 7.79 -6.46
N PHE A 32 -0.68 6.64 -6.89
CA PHE A 32 -0.82 6.20 -8.29
C PHE A 32 -1.65 4.92 -8.47
N GLN A 33 -2.03 4.23 -7.40
CA GLN A 33 -2.82 3.00 -7.46
C GLN A 33 -3.54 2.71 -6.13
N GLY A 34 -4.42 1.68 -6.11
CA GLY A 34 -5.21 1.29 -4.95
C GLY A 34 -6.45 2.15 -4.77
N GLY A 35 -6.85 2.34 -3.55
CA GLY A 35 -8.03 3.12 -3.16
C GLY A 35 -8.04 3.34 -1.65
N ASN A 36 -9.23 3.50 -1.07
CA ASN A 36 -9.40 3.67 0.37
C ASN A 36 -9.23 2.38 1.19
N ASN A 37 -8.82 1.28 0.55
CA ASN A 37 -8.38 0.05 1.21
C ASN A 37 -6.98 0.16 1.83
N ALA A 38 -6.17 1.12 1.42
CA ALA A 38 -4.93 1.45 2.11
C ALA A 38 -5.23 2.16 3.44
N GLY A 39 -4.35 2.02 4.41
CA GLY A 39 -4.44 2.72 5.69
C GLY A 39 -3.05 3.07 6.18
N HIS A 40 -2.75 4.36 6.28
CA HIS A 40 -1.50 4.86 6.86
C HIS A 40 -1.80 5.56 8.18
N THR A 41 -1.05 5.20 9.21
CA THR A 41 -1.08 5.92 10.48
C THR A 41 0.24 6.66 10.63
N LEU A 42 0.16 7.98 10.75
CA LEU A 42 1.31 8.84 10.98
C LEU A 42 1.27 9.35 12.42
N GLN A 43 2.38 9.22 13.11
CA GLN A 43 2.57 9.79 14.43
C GLN A 43 3.53 10.96 14.31
N ILE A 44 3.04 12.16 14.61
CA ILE A 44 3.77 13.41 14.45
C ILE A 44 3.58 14.19 15.75
N ASP A 45 4.64 14.34 16.49
CA ASP A 45 4.60 14.84 17.85
C ASP A 45 3.56 14.02 18.64
N ASP A 46 2.68 14.63 19.39
CA ASP A 46 1.64 13.93 20.17
C ASP A 46 0.34 13.64 19.37
N LYS A 47 0.34 13.89 18.05
CA LYS A 47 -0.85 13.73 17.21
C LYS A 47 -0.76 12.51 16.32
N THR A 48 -1.89 11.80 16.18
CA THR A 48 -2.04 10.66 15.28
C THR A 48 -2.97 11.03 14.12
N TYR A 49 -2.47 10.89 12.89
CA TYR A 49 -3.21 11.09 11.67
C TYR A 49 -3.45 9.74 10.97
N LYS A 50 -4.68 9.51 10.54
CA LYS A 50 -5.06 8.28 9.81
C LYS A 50 -5.48 8.66 8.40
N LEU A 51 -4.71 8.20 7.42
CA LEU A 51 -4.90 8.46 6.00
C LEU A 51 -5.30 7.16 5.28
N ASN A 52 -6.22 7.27 4.33
CA ASN A 52 -6.62 6.16 3.46
C ASN A 52 -6.41 6.50 1.97
N LEU A 53 -6.93 7.64 1.54
CA LEU A 53 -6.86 8.13 0.14
C LEU A 53 -5.84 9.23 -0.04
N LEU A 54 -5.77 10.16 0.90
CA LEU A 54 -4.89 11.30 0.80
C LEU A 54 -3.42 10.88 0.89
N PRO A 55 -2.56 11.42 0.00
CA PRO A 55 -1.12 11.20 0.10
C PRO A 55 -0.55 11.71 1.43
N SER A 56 0.43 11.01 1.99
CA SER A 56 0.98 11.31 3.33
C SER A 56 1.58 12.73 3.45
N GLY A 57 2.03 13.30 2.34
CA GLY A 57 2.56 14.67 2.29
C GLY A 57 1.57 15.78 2.65
N ILE A 58 0.25 15.49 2.66
CA ILE A 58 -0.79 16.49 2.97
C ILE A 58 -0.63 17.06 4.38
N ILE A 59 -0.16 16.25 5.32
CA ILE A 59 0.07 16.66 6.71
C ILE A 59 1.17 17.72 6.82
N ARG A 60 2.11 17.73 5.87
CA ARG A 60 3.19 18.73 5.76
C ARG A 60 2.83 19.91 4.84
N GLY A 61 1.59 19.99 4.35
CA GLY A 61 1.16 21.02 3.41
C GLY A 61 1.81 20.92 2.02
N LYS A 62 2.37 19.74 1.67
CA LYS A 62 2.94 19.50 0.33
C LYS A 62 1.84 19.40 -0.73
N LYS A 63 2.19 19.62 -1.99
CA LYS A 63 1.30 19.29 -3.11
C LYS A 63 1.04 17.79 -3.09
N CYS A 64 -0.24 17.41 -3.06
CA CYS A 64 -0.68 16.02 -3.05
C CYS A 64 -1.53 15.72 -4.26
N ILE A 65 -1.17 14.65 -4.97
CA ILE A 65 -1.81 14.29 -6.22
C ILE A 65 -2.37 12.87 -6.12
N ILE A 66 -3.64 12.70 -6.47
CA ILE A 66 -4.27 11.38 -6.61
C ILE A 66 -4.40 11.11 -8.11
N GLY A 67 -3.60 10.17 -8.61
CA GLY A 67 -3.51 9.80 -10.01
C GLY A 67 -4.67 8.92 -10.50
N ASN A 68 -4.82 8.82 -11.80
CA ASN A 68 -5.88 8.06 -12.49
C ASN A 68 -5.82 6.54 -12.26
N GLY A 69 -4.72 6.02 -11.74
CA GLY A 69 -4.60 4.60 -11.37
C GLY A 69 -5.36 4.23 -10.11
N VAL A 70 -5.64 5.18 -9.24
CA VAL A 70 -6.48 5.00 -8.05
C VAL A 70 -7.94 4.83 -8.45
N VAL A 71 -8.70 4.04 -7.67
CA VAL A 71 -10.17 4.07 -7.67
C VAL A 71 -10.64 4.86 -6.45
N LEU A 72 -11.41 5.91 -6.69
CA LEU A 72 -11.73 6.93 -5.70
C LEU A 72 -13.13 6.76 -5.14
N ASP A 73 -13.23 6.54 -3.84
CA ASP A 73 -14.48 6.70 -3.10
C ASP A 73 -14.67 8.17 -2.74
N PRO A 74 -15.58 8.89 -3.42
CA PRO A 74 -15.70 10.34 -3.24
C PRO A 74 -16.24 10.74 -1.88
N TRP A 75 -17.09 9.90 -1.26
CA TRP A 75 -17.62 10.13 0.08
C TRP A 75 -16.54 9.89 1.15
N ALA A 76 -15.80 8.80 1.01
CA ALA A 76 -14.67 8.53 1.92
C ALA A 76 -13.59 9.61 1.84
N LEU A 77 -13.36 10.19 0.67
CA LEU A 77 -12.45 11.33 0.49
C LEU A 77 -12.96 12.57 1.23
N ASP A 78 -14.23 12.93 1.04
CA ASP A 78 -14.84 14.09 1.71
C ASP A 78 -14.77 13.96 3.25
N GLU A 79 -15.07 12.77 3.76
CA GLU A 79 -14.93 12.47 5.20
C GLU A 79 -13.49 12.58 5.69
N GLU A 80 -12.51 12.10 4.91
CA GLU A 80 -11.08 12.17 5.26
C GLU A 80 -10.60 13.61 5.27
N ILE A 81 -10.97 14.41 4.26
CA ILE A 81 -10.69 15.85 4.19
C ILE A 81 -11.25 16.57 5.42
N GLN A 82 -12.53 16.31 5.78
CA GLN A 82 -13.16 16.95 6.92
C GLN A 82 -12.44 16.60 8.23
N LYS A 83 -12.15 15.31 8.47
CA LYS A 83 -11.43 14.86 9.66
C LYS A 83 -10.05 15.51 9.83
N LEU A 84 -9.32 15.68 8.73
CA LEU A 84 -8.02 16.35 8.79
C LEU A 84 -8.15 17.85 8.98
N SER A 85 -9.17 18.46 8.38
CA SER A 85 -9.48 19.89 8.57
C SER A 85 -9.82 20.19 10.03
N ASP A 86 -10.58 19.31 10.69
CA ASP A 86 -10.91 19.41 12.12
C ASP A 86 -9.65 19.26 13.01
N GLN A 87 -8.61 18.59 12.52
CA GLN A 87 -7.30 18.50 13.17
C GLN A 87 -6.35 19.67 12.84
N GLY A 88 -6.83 20.65 12.06
CA GLY A 88 -6.09 21.86 11.71
C GLY A 88 -5.27 21.78 10.43
N ILE A 89 -5.42 20.70 9.63
CA ILE A 89 -4.72 20.56 8.34
C ILE A 89 -5.52 21.33 7.27
N LYS A 90 -4.86 22.31 6.63
CA LYS A 90 -5.47 23.07 5.54
C LYS A 90 -5.41 22.28 4.23
N ILE A 91 -6.59 21.93 3.68
CA ILE A 91 -6.72 21.22 2.40
C ILE A 91 -7.54 22.06 1.43
N ASN A 92 -7.01 22.33 0.26
CA ASN A 92 -7.65 23.11 -0.79
C ASN A 92 -7.10 22.73 -2.18
N SER A 93 -7.63 23.33 -3.24
CA SER A 93 -7.24 23.05 -4.63
C SER A 93 -5.78 23.41 -4.98
N ASN A 94 -5.06 24.13 -4.12
CA ASN A 94 -3.64 24.44 -4.35
C ASN A 94 -2.73 23.32 -3.84
N ASN A 95 -3.17 22.54 -2.86
CA ASN A 95 -2.37 21.47 -2.27
C ASN A 95 -2.97 20.07 -2.44
N LEU A 96 -4.19 19.92 -2.94
CA LEU A 96 -4.78 18.63 -3.33
C LEU A 96 -5.27 18.69 -4.77
N MET A 97 -4.82 17.74 -5.59
CA MET A 97 -5.20 17.60 -7.00
C MET A 97 -5.60 16.15 -7.28
N ILE A 98 -6.72 15.96 -7.95
CA ILE A 98 -7.26 14.63 -8.28
C ILE A 98 -7.38 14.53 -9.79
N ALA A 99 -6.93 13.42 -10.36
CA ALA A 99 -7.04 13.18 -11.78
C ALA A 99 -8.49 13.26 -12.26
N GLU A 100 -8.79 14.13 -13.21
CA GLU A 100 -10.14 14.31 -13.77
C GLU A 100 -10.74 13.02 -14.35
N ASN A 101 -9.88 12.14 -14.83
CA ASN A 101 -10.26 10.85 -15.43
C ASN A 101 -10.22 9.66 -14.43
N ILE A 102 -10.11 9.91 -13.13
CA ILE A 102 -10.12 8.88 -12.10
C ILE A 102 -11.48 8.15 -12.05
N CYS A 103 -11.47 6.84 -11.87
CA CYS A 103 -12.69 6.05 -11.73
C CYS A 103 -13.23 6.14 -10.30
N LEU A 104 -14.55 6.26 -10.16
CA LEU A 104 -15.22 6.39 -8.88
C LEU A 104 -15.70 5.04 -8.33
N ILE A 105 -15.53 4.86 -7.04
CA ILE A 105 -16.20 3.79 -6.29
C ILE A 105 -17.58 4.29 -5.91
N LEU A 106 -18.60 3.50 -6.24
CA LEU A 106 -20.02 3.81 -5.98
C LEU A 106 -20.58 2.87 -4.91
N PRO A 107 -21.71 3.19 -4.30
CA PRO A 107 -22.36 2.32 -3.32
C PRO A 107 -22.60 0.88 -3.82
N LEU A 108 -22.95 0.72 -5.10
CA LEU A 108 -23.14 -0.60 -5.71
C LEU A 108 -21.87 -1.46 -5.67
N HIS A 109 -20.68 -0.87 -5.84
CA HIS A 109 -19.42 -1.62 -5.78
C HIS A 109 -19.17 -2.18 -4.38
N LYS A 110 -19.51 -1.42 -3.32
CA LYS A 110 -19.39 -1.87 -1.93
C LYS A 110 -20.35 -3.03 -1.64
N ILE A 111 -21.57 -2.94 -2.15
CA ILE A 111 -22.59 -4.00 -2.03
C ILE A 111 -22.09 -5.27 -2.73
N ILE A 112 -21.60 -5.17 -3.95
CA ILE A 112 -21.08 -6.30 -4.72
C ILE A 112 -19.89 -6.94 -4.00
N ASP A 113 -18.90 -6.16 -3.55
CA ASP A 113 -17.70 -6.65 -2.82
C ASP A 113 -18.11 -7.42 -1.55
N GLU A 114 -19.06 -6.90 -0.79
CA GLU A 114 -19.55 -7.58 0.42
C GLU A 114 -20.28 -8.89 0.11
N LEU A 115 -21.12 -8.89 -0.92
CA LEU A 115 -21.92 -10.04 -1.29
C LEU A 115 -21.05 -11.16 -1.89
N GLU A 116 -20.10 -10.82 -2.75
CA GLU A 116 -19.16 -11.78 -3.31
C GLU A 116 -18.27 -12.41 -2.24
N GLU A 117 -17.78 -11.61 -1.29
CA GLU A 117 -16.99 -12.12 -0.18
C GLU A 117 -17.80 -13.08 0.70
N LYS A 118 -19.07 -12.80 0.95
CA LYS A 118 -19.98 -13.70 1.68
C LYS A 118 -20.24 -14.99 0.90
N ASN A 119 -20.42 -14.91 -0.43
CA ASN A 119 -20.73 -16.05 -1.27
C ASN A 119 -19.55 -17.04 -1.41
N ARG A 120 -18.31 -16.57 -1.22
CA ARG A 120 -17.10 -17.42 -1.24
C ARG A 120 -17.03 -18.40 -0.07
N GLY A 121 -17.78 -18.20 1.01
CA GLY A 121 -17.81 -19.09 2.17
C GLY A 121 -16.43 -19.26 2.81
N THR A 122 -15.88 -20.48 2.79
CA THR A 122 -14.55 -20.81 3.32
C THR A 122 -13.39 -20.31 2.48
N GLU A 123 -13.62 -20.00 1.20
CA GLU A 123 -12.63 -19.51 0.25
C GLU A 123 -12.57 -17.98 0.20
N PHE A 124 -12.99 -17.31 1.28
CA PHE A 124 -12.97 -15.86 1.35
C PHE A 124 -11.55 -15.29 1.18
N ILE A 125 -11.43 -14.20 0.45
CA ILE A 125 -10.15 -13.50 0.22
C ILE A 125 -9.74 -12.69 1.46
N GLY A 126 -10.70 -12.18 2.19
CA GLY A 126 -10.50 -11.26 3.30
C GLY A 126 -10.47 -9.80 2.83
N THR A 127 -11.32 -9.45 1.85
CA THR A 127 -11.41 -8.10 1.30
C THR A 127 -11.78 -7.07 2.38
N THR A 128 -11.52 -5.80 2.08
CA THR A 128 -11.90 -4.69 2.96
C THR A 128 -13.37 -4.28 2.83
N LYS A 129 -14.11 -4.88 1.89
CA LYS A 129 -15.51 -4.58 1.55
C LYS A 129 -15.75 -3.11 1.19
N LYS A 130 -14.73 -2.49 0.60
CA LYS A 130 -14.76 -1.08 0.19
C LYS A 130 -15.06 -0.88 -1.31
N GLY A 131 -15.38 -1.96 -2.02
CA GLY A 131 -15.75 -1.93 -3.44
C GLY A 131 -14.57 -1.76 -4.39
N ILE A 132 -13.35 -2.03 -3.92
CA ILE A 132 -12.12 -1.84 -4.72
C ILE A 132 -12.12 -2.77 -5.93
N GLY A 133 -12.31 -4.07 -5.73
CA GLY A 133 -12.34 -5.08 -6.80
C GLY A 133 -13.38 -4.78 -7.87
N PRO A 134 -14.66 -4.65 -7.51
CA PRO A 134 -15.72 -4.32 -8.47
C PRO A 134 -15.48 -3.00 -9.22
N ALA A 135 -14.89 -1.98 -8.58
CA ALA A 135 -14.57 -0.72 -9.26
C ALA A 135 -13.43 -0.89 -10.30
N TYR A 136 -12.40 -1.69 -10.00
CA TYR A 136 -11.37 -2.04 -10.99
C TYR A 136 -11.92 -2.93 -12.11
N GLU A 137 -12.81 -3.88 -11.81
CA GLU A 137 -13.51 -4.68 -12.82
C GLU A 137 -14.25 -3.77 -13.81
N ASP A 138 -15.00 -2.79 -13.32
CA ASP A 138 -15.72 -1.85 -14.15
C ASP A 138 -14.81 -0.88 -14.91
N LYS A 139 -13.67 -0.51 -14.32
CA LYS A 139 -12.63 0.27 -15.00
C LYS A 139 -12.13 -0.47 -16.25
N ILE A 140 -11.72 -1.73 -16.10
CA ILE A 140 -11.22 -2.55 -17.20
C ILE A 140 -12.35 -2.91 -18.18
N GLY A 141 -13.56 -3.14 -17.68
CA GLY A 141 -14.78 -3.34 -18.46
C GLY A 141 -15.28 -2.09 -19.19
N ARG A 142 -14.65 -0.92 -18.99
CA ARG A 142 -14.98 0.36 -19.63
C ARG A 142 -16.40 0.86 -19.30
N ARG A 143 -16.88 0.57 -18.09
CA ARG A 143 -18.22 0.92 -17.58
C ARG A 143 -18.18 1.97 -16.48
N SER A 144 -17.00 2.24 -15.91
CA SER A 144 -16.85 3.15 -14.77
C SER A 144 -17.40 4.54 -15.04
N ILE A 145 -17.96 5.13 -14.00
CA ILE A 145 -18.18 6.56 -13.89
C ILE A 145 -16.87 7.21 -13.42
N ARG A 146 -16.43 8.26 -14.10
CA ARG A 146 -15.21 9.01 -13.80
C ARG A 146 -15.56 10.36 -13.17
N LEU A 147 -14.61 10.99 -12.51
CA LEU A 147 -14.82 12.29 -11.89
C LEU A 147 -15.27 13.36 -12.91
N CYS A 148 -14.68 13.40 -14.10
CA CYS A 148 -15.08 14.31 -15.19
C CYS A 148 -16.52 14.10 -15.67
N ASP A 149 -17.08 12.91 -15.54
CA ASP A 149 -18.46 12.62 -15.97
C ASP A 149 -19.51 13.33 -15.10
N LEU A 150 -19.14 13.71 -13.88
CA LEU A 150 -20.04 14.41 -12.95
C LEU A 150 -20.39 15.84 -13.41
N GLN A 151 -19.71 16.36 -14.43
CA GLN A 151 -19.95 17.70 -14.99
C GLN A 151 -21.11 17.75 -15.98
N ASN A 152 -21.51 16.60 -16.54
CA ASN A 152 -22.57 16.51 -17.53
C ASN A 152 -23.70 15.62 -17.01
N GLU A 153 -24.82 16.22 -16.65
CA GLU A 153 -25.95 15.50 -16.01
C GLU A 153 -26.57 14.45 -16.92
N ASP A 154 -26.74 14.71 -18.20
CA ASP A 154 -27.36 13.77 -19.14
C ASP A 154 -26.46 12.55 -19.36
N LEU A 155 -25.15 12.80 -19.54
CA LEU A 155 -24.16 11.75 -19.64
C LEU A 155 -24.09 10.94 -18.35
N LEU A 156 -24.14 11.58 -17.20
CA LEU A 156 -24.10 10.92 -15.89
C LEU A 156 -25.31 10.00 -15.71
N ARG A 157 -26.54 10.48 -16.00
CA ARG A 157 -27.75 9.64 -15.95
C ARG A 157 -27.65 8.41 -16.84
N LYS A 158 -27.19 8.60 -18.08
CA LYS A 158 -26.98 7.49 -19.02
C LYS A 158 -25.95 6.49 -18.51
N LYS A 159 -24.85 6.94 -17.93
CA LYS A 159 -23.81 6.06 -17.38
C LYS A 159 -24.27 5.31 -16.13
N ILE A 160 -25.05 5.96 -15.25
CA ILE A 160 -25.67 5.31 -14.09
C ILE A 160 -26.58 4.18 -14.59
N SER A 161 -27.51 4.46 -15.51
CA SER A 161 -28.46 3.46 -16.02
C SER A 161 -27.75 2.28 -16.71
N ASN A 162 -26.72 2.53 -17.52
CA ASN A 162 -25.93 1.48 -18.13
C ASN A 162 -25.23 0.59 -17.09
N LEU A 163 -24.67 1.20 -16.05
CA LEU A 163 -23.93 0.48 -15.01
C LEU A 163 -24.87 -0.34 -14.12
N THR A 164 -25.98 0.21 -13.68
CA THR A 164 -26.99 -0.48 -12.85
C THR A 164 -27.66 -1.61 -13.64
N SER A 165 -27.95 -1.39 -14.93
CA SER A 165 -28.47 -2.43 -15.83
C SER A 165 -27.47 -3.59 -15.97
N PHE A 166 -26.18 -3.30 -16.16
CA PHE A 166 -25.15 -4.33 -16.26
C PHE A 166 -25.07 -5.19 -14.99
N HIS A 167 -25.12 -4.58 -13.81
CA HIS A 167 -25.05 -5.29 -12.54
C HIS A 167 -26.42 -5.80 -12.04
N SER A 168 -27.52 -5.55 -12.76
CA SER A 168 -28.87 -5.89 -12.32
C SER A 168 -29.05 -7.36 -11.96
N TYR A 169 -28.45 -8.27 -12.71
CA TYR A 169 -28.52 -9.72 -12.44
C TYR A 169 -27.82 -10.07 -11.11
N ARG A 170 -26.60 -9.56 -10.89
CA ARG A 170 -25.87 -9.75 -9.63
C ARG A 170 -26.66 -9.20 -8.43
N LEU A 171 -27.16 -7.99 -8.55
CA LEU A 171 -27.91 -7.33 -7.46
C LEU A 171 -29.22 -8.06 -7.13
N LYS A 172 -29.99 -8.47 -8.15
CA LYS A 172 -31.23 -9.24 -7.97
C LYS A 172 -30.99 -10.60 -7.32
N HIS A 173 -29.92 -11.29 -7.67
CA HIS A 173 -29.54 -12.56 -7.05
C HIS A 173 -29.38 -12.44 -5.53
N PHE A 174 -28.98 -11.28 -5.06
CA PHE A 174 -28.83 -10.97 -3.63
C PHE A 174 -29.97 -10.12 -3.05
N GLU A 175 -31.10 -10.02 -3.73
CA GLU A 175 -32.27 -9.22 -3.30
C GLU A 175 -31.91 -7.75 -3.02
N LYS A 176 -30.98 -7.19 -3.78
CA LYS A 176 -30.57 -5.79 -3.71
C LYS A 176 -31.00 -5.02 -4.93
N ASN A 177 -31.24 -3.73 -4.75
CA ASN A 177 -31.54 -2.79 -5.82
C ASN A 177 -30.82 -1.48 -5.58
N ILE A 178 -30.54 -0.75 -6.66
CA ILE A 178 -29.95 0.60 -6.63
C ILE A 178 -31.00 1.56 -7.18
N ASP A 179 -31.34 2.54 -6.39
CA ASP A 179 -32.15 3.66 -6.88
C ASP A 179 -31.25 4.60 -7.70
N GLU A 180 -31.47 4.61 -9.02
CA GLU A 180 -30.69 5.43 -9.95
C GLU A 180 -30.87 6.94 -9.68
N SER A 181 -32.06 7.36 -9.26
CA SER A 181 -32.36 8.77 -8.97
C SER A 181 -31.66 9.24 -7.70
N ASP A 182 -31.65 8.39 -6.68
CA ASP A 182 -30.93 8.67 -5.42
C ASP A 182 -29.42 8.69 -5.68
N LEU A 183 -28.87 7.70 -6.40
CA LEU A 183 -27.46 7.67 -6.76
C LEU A 183 -27.03 8.91 -7.56
N PHE A 184 -27.85 9.34 -8.53
CA PHE A 184 -27.61 10.56 -9.29
C PHE A 184 -27.57 11.80 -8.36
N THR A 185 -28.51 11.89 -7.44
CA THR A 185 -28.59 12.99 -6.47
C THR A 185 -27.37 13.01 -5.54
N GLN A 186 -26.96 11.85 -5.04
CA GLN A 186 -25.76 11.71 -4.22
C GLN A 186 -24.51 12.15 -4.97
N LEU A 187 -24.34 11.72 -6.23
CA LEU A 187 -23.19 12.09 -7.07
C LEU A 187 -23.16 13.58 -7.38
N ARG A 188 -24.31 14.20 -7.64
CA ARG A 188 -24.39 15.66 -7.80
C ARG A 188 -23.96 16.40 -6.54
N ASN A 189 -24.40 15.93 -5.39
CA ASN A 189 -24.09 16.59 -4.12
C ASN A 189 -22.61 16.47 -3.77
N ILE A 190 -22.01 15.27 -3.94
CA ILE A 190 -20.58 15.09 -3.66
C ILE A 190 -19.72 15.85 -4.67
N ASN A 191 -20.14 15.96 -5.94
CA ASN A 191 -19.42 16.74 -6.95
C ASN A 191 -19.23 18.20 -6.52
N LYS A 192 -20.23 18.85 -5.90
CA LYS A 192 -20.10 20.22 -5.40
C LYS A 192 -18.95 20.40 -4.41
N LYS A 193 -18.59 19.34 -3.69
CA LYS A 193 -17.54 19.37 -2.68
C LYS A 193 -16.14 19.07 -3.26
N ILE A 194 -16.06 18.14 -4.21
CA ILE A 194 -14.77 17.62 -4.68
C ILE A 194 -14.34 18.15 -6.05
N ASN A 195 -15.22 18.78 -6.80
CA ASN A 195 -14.93 19.25 -8.16
C ASN A 195 -13.76 20.25 -8.24
N SER A 196 -13.58 21.08 -7.22
CA SER A 196 -12.48 22.03 -7.14
C SER A 196 -11.09 21.36 -7.12
N TYR A 197 -11.02 20.08 -6.79
CA TYR A 197 -9.79 19.30 -6.79
C TYR A 197 -9.53 18.57 -8.12
N SER A 198 -10.46 18.61 -9.08
CA SER A 198 -10.36 17.93 -10.38
C SER A 198 -9.38 18.65 -11.30
N HIS A 199 -8.33 17.94 -11.73
CA HIS A 199 -7.25 18.51 -12.54
C HIS A 199 -6.71 17.50 -13.59
N PRO A 200 -6.14 17.97 -14.71
CA PRO A 200 -5.36 17.14 -15.62
C PRO A 200 -3.99 16.81 -15.00
N THR A 201 -3.97 15.92 -14.00
CA THR A 201 -2.79 15.63 -13.17
C THR A 201 -1.58 15.17 -13.97
N TRP A 202 -1.77 14.41 -15.06
CA TRP A 202 -0.70 14.00 -15.96
C TRP A 202 0.07 15.20 -16.53
N LYS A 203 -0.64 16.29 -16.88
CA LYS A 203 -0.04 17.53 -17.42
C LYS A 203 0.76 18.23 -16.32
N ILE A 204 0.16 18.39 -15.15
CA ILE A 204 0.79 19.02 -13.97
C ILE A 204 2.09 18.29 -13.59
N LEU A 205 2.04 16.95 -13.47
CA LEU A 205 3.22 16.16 -13.14
C LEU A 205 4.35 16.30 -14.17
N ASN A 206 4.02 16.28 -15.47
CA ASN A 206 5.03 16.45 -16.50
C ASN A 206 5.60 17.88 -16.54
N GLU A 207 4.81 18.90 -16.19
CA GLU A 207 5.30 20.29 -16.03
C GLU A 207 6.22 20.41 -14.80
N MET A 208 5.88 19.78 -13.67
CA MET A 208 6.75 19.70 -12.49
C MET A 208 8.09 19.03 -12.84
N GLY A 209 8.05 17.91 -13.58
CA GLY A 209 9.25 17.23 -14.05
C GLY A 209 10.15 18.12 -14.95
N LYS A 210 9.57 18.96 -15.81
CA LYS A 210 10.34 19.92 -16.62
C LYS A 210 10.98 21.02 -15.78
N LYS A 211 10.38 21.37 -14.65
CA LYS A 211 10.91 22.36 -13.71
C LYS A 211 11.93 21.80 -12.72
N ASN A 212 12.26 20.50 -12.85
CA ASN A 212 13.11 19.76 -11.93
C ASN A 212 12.58 19.74 -10.48
N GLU A 213 11.27 19.87 -10.28
CA GLU A 213 10.64 19.69 -8.99
C GLU A 213 10.78 18.21 -8.56
N THR A 214 10.99 17.98 -7.27
CA THR A 214 11.17 16.65 -6.71
C THR A 214 9.82 16.00 -6.40
N ILE A 215 9.55 14.84 -6.97
CA ILE A 215 8.27 14.13 -6.81
C ILE A 215 8.48 12.79 -6.10
N LEU A 216 7.65 12.52 -5.09
CA LEU A 216 7.61 11.24 -4.38
C LEU A 216 6.33 10.48 -4.74
N PHE A 217 6.48 9.30 -5.31
CA PHE A 217 5.38 8.38 -5.59
C PHE A 217 5.16 7.43 -4.42
N GLU A 218 3.96 7.48 -3.87
CA GLU A 218 3.55 6.70 -2.70
C GLU A 218 2.70 5.51 -3.13
N GLY A 219 3.25 4.29 -3.05
CA GLY A 219 2.55 3.05 -3.31
C GLY A 219 1.64 2.63 -2.15
N ALA A 220 0.58 1.94 -2.48
CA ALA A 220 -0.34 1.29 -1.54
C ALA A 220 -0.13 -0.23 -1.57
N GLN A 221 -0.51 -0.93 -0.50
CA GLN A 221 -0.32 -2.36 -0.32
C GLN A 221 1.16 -2.77 -0.41
N GLY A 222 1.47 -3.96 -0.91
CA GLY A 222 2.82 -4.46 -1.13
C GLY A 222 2.89 -5.39 -2.33
N SER A 223 4.08 -5.66 -2.84
CA SER A 223 4.31 -6.40 -4.07
C SER A 223 3.70 -7.82 -4.08
N LEU A 224 3.61 -8.46 -2.91
CA LEU A 224 3.00 -9.79 -2.80
C LEU A 224 1.47 -9.77 -2.83
N LEU A 225 0.86 -8.58 -2.85
CA LEU A 225 -0.56 -8.36 -3.11
C LEU A 225 -0.83 -7.85 -4.54
N ASP A 226 0.17 -7.79 -5.40
CA ASP A 226 0.00 -7.39 -6.80
C ASP A 226 -0.92 -8.35 -7.55
N ILE A 227 -1.80 -7.82 -8.42
CA ILE A 227 -2.79 -8.63 -9.14
C ILE A 227 -2.16 -9.66 -10.07
N ASP A 228 -0.97 -9.35 -10.64
CA ASP A 228 -0.29 -10.21 -11.61
C ASP A 228 0.83 -11.04 -10.94
N PHE A 229 1.60 -10.44 -10.02
CA PHE A 229 2.81 -11.05 -9.44
C PHE A 229 2.65 -11.48 -7.98
N GLY A 230 1.51 -11.21 -7.38
CA GLY A 230 1.23 -11.58 -5.99
C GLY A 230 0.75 -13.01 -5.83
N THR A 231 0.34 -13.34 -4.62
CA THR A 231 -0.18 -14.67 -4.26
C THR A 231 -1.65 -14.83 -4.64
N TYR A 232 -1.93 -14.81 -5.95
CA TYR A 232 -3.28 -14.93 -6.52
C TYR A 232 -3.97 -16.24 -6.05
N PRO A 233 -5.29 -16.25 -5.72
CA PRO A 233 -6.25 -15.11 -5.83
C PRO A 233 -6.26 -14.17 -4.62
N TYR A 234 -5.43 -14.39 -3.62
CA TYR A 234 -5.37 -13.63 -2.37
C TYR A 234 -4.53 -12.35 -2.52
N VAL A 235 -4.97 -11.47 -3.39
CA VAL A 235 -4.27 -10.23 -3.81
C VAL A 235 -5.24 -9.03 -3.80
N THR A 236 -4.72 -7.83 -4.00
CA THR A 236 -5.52 -6.65 -4.32
C THR A 236 -5.81 -6.59 -5.83
N SER A 237 -6.78 -5.78 -6.24
CA SER A 237 -7.20 -5.69 -7.64
C SER A 237 -6.41 -4.66 -8.45
N SER A 238 -5.25 -4.25 -7.99
CA SER A 238 -4.37 -3.32 -8.69
C SER A 238 -2.94 -3.84 -8.78
N ASN A 239 -2.17 -3.34 -9.75
CA ASN A 239 -0.74 -3.52 -9.75
C ASN A 239 -0.10 -2.66 -8.66
N THR A 240 0.73 -3.27 -7.82
CA THR A 240 1.39 -2.64 -6.67
C THR A 240 2.89 -2.45 -6.89
N THR A 241 3.40 -2.96 -8.00
CA THR A 241 4.80 -2.84 -8.42
C THR A 241 5.11 -1.46 -9.01
N SER A 242 6.38 -1.14 -9.18
CA SER A 242 6.84 0.16 -9.70
C SER A 242 6.35 0.48 -11.11
N GLY A 243 6.12 -0.54 -11.95
CA GLY A 243 5.61 -0.36 -13.31
C GLY A 243 4.29 0.42 -13.37
N GLN A 244 3.47 0.35 -12.33
CA GLN A 244 2.18 1.04 -12.25
C GLN A 244 2.30 2.56 -12.07
N ILE A 245 3.45 3.08 -11.66
CA ILE A 245 3.67 4.52 -11.41
C ILE A 245 3.30 5.33 -12.65
N PHE A 246 3.84 4.94 -13.79
CA PHE A 246 3.69 5.68 -15.05
C PHE A 246 2.25 5.59 -15.59
N ALA A 247 1.68 4.39 -15.61
CA ALA A 247 0.30 4.17 -16.05
C ALA A 247 -0.72 4.82 -15.09
N GLY A 248 -0.45 4.77 -13.79
CA GLY A 248 -1.37 5.24 -12.75
C GLY A 248 -1.30 6.73 -12.44
N SER A 249 -0.25 7.42 -12.87
CA SER A 249 -0.10 8.88 -12.68
C SER A 249 -0.11 9.66 -13.97
N GLY A 250 0.17 9.02 -15.12
CA GLY A 250 0.39 9.70 -16.40
C GLY A 250 1.72 10.45 -16.47
N PHE A 251 2.63 10.18 -15.53
CA PHE A 251 3.99 10.73 -15.57
C PHE A 251 4.83 9.92 -16.57
N GLY A 252 5.58 10.59 -17.42
CA GLY A 252 6.44 9.92 -18.41
C GLY A 252 7.63 9.23 -17.76
N ILE A 253 8.09 8.11 -18.34
CA ILE A 253 9.26 7.37 -17.86
C ILE A 253 10.50 8.28 -17.86
N ARG A 254 11.26 8.28 -16.77
CA ARG A 254 12.47 9.07 -16.56
C ARG A 254 13.60 8.17 -16.06
N THR A 255 14.84 8.52 -16.37
CA THR A 255 16.03 7.78 -15.94
C THR A 255 16.54 8.20 -14.56
N ASP A 256 16.18 9.40 -14.09
CA ASP A 256 16.53 9.97 -12.78
C ASP A 256 15.52 9.57 -11.68
N HIS A 257 15.13 8.30 -11.66
CA HIS A 257 14.12 7.74 -10.77
C HIS A 257 14.75 6.74 -9.80
N LYS A 258 14.53 6.93 -8.51
CA LYS A 258 14.99 6.02 -7.45
C LYS A 258 13.81 5.34 -6.75
N ILE A 259 13.87 4.02 -6.63
CA ILE A 259 12.80 3.19 -6.08
C ILE A 259 13.25 2.58 -4.75
N PHE A 260 12.54 2.92 -3.67
CA PHE A 260 12.71 2.35 -2.34
C PHE A 260 11.70 1.24 -2.08
N GLY A 261 12.21 0.07 -1.76
CA GLY A 261 11.41 -1.05 -1.26
C GLY A 261 11.32 -1.02 0.27
N ILE A 262 10.12 -0.97 0.83
CA ILE A 262 9.93 -1.02 2.28
C ILE A 262 9.65 -2.45 2.69
N THR A 263 10.42 -2.97 3.65
CA THR A 263 10.26 -4.30 4.21
C THR A 263 10.31 -4.26 5.74
N LYS A 264 9.54 -5.11 6.41
CA LYS A 264 9.70 -5.35 7.85
C LYS A 264 10.83 -6.32 8.11
N ALA A 265 11.45 -6.23 9.27
CA ALA A 265 12.44 -7.20 9.74
C ALA A 265 11.85 -8.61 10.00
N TYR A 266 10.56 -8.78 9.87
CA TYR A 266 9.79 -10.03 9.88
C TYR A 266 8.63 -9.89 8.87
N THR A 267 7.77 -10.89 8.76
CA THR A 267 6.70 -10.85 7.78
C THR A 267 5.33 -10.81 8.45
N THR A 268 4.40 -10.05 7.89
CA THR A 268 3.00 -10.06 8.33
C THR A 268 2.07 -10.15 7.14
N ARG A 269 0.89 -10.77 7.35
CA ARG A 269 -0.17 -10.84 6.35
C ARG A 269 -1.54 -10.62 6.97
N VAL A 270 -2.39 -9.87 6.27
CA VAL A 270 -3.82 -9.76 6.57
C VAL A 270 -4.59 -10.63 5.59
N GLY A 271 -5.66 -11.29 6.07
CA GLY A 271 -6.51 -12.13 5.22
C GLY A 271 -5.98 -13.53 4.99
N SER A 272 -6.59 -14.21 4.04
CA SER A 272 -6.31 -15.60 3.68
C SER A 272 -5.13 -15.71 2.72
N GLY A 273 -4.83 -16.92 2.28
CA GLY A 273 -3.81 -17.23 1.30
C GLY A 273 -2.48 -17.72 1.89
N PRO A 274 -1.53 -18.10 1.03
CA PRO A 274 -0.27 -18.73 1.41
C PRO A 274 0.60 -17.79 2.22
N PHE A 275 1.28 -18.33 3.21
CA PHE A 275 2.24 -17.64 4.04
C PHE A 275 3.32 -18.64 4.49
N PRO A 276 4.35 -18.87 3.67
CA PRO A 276 5.32 -19.94 3.89
C PRO A 276 6.01 -19.90 5.25
N THR A 277 6.29 -18.72 5.78
CA THR A 277 7.01 -18.53 7.04
C THR A 277 6.09 -18.26 8.24
N GLU A 278 4.78 -18.47 8.11
CA GLU A 278 3.80 -18.21 9.17
C GLU A 278 4.12 -18.98 10.45
N LEU A 279 4.00 -18.30 11.59
CA LEU A 279 4.18 -18.85 12.93
C LEU A 279 2.83 -18.91 13.65
N LYS A 280 2.41 -20.12 14.01
CA LYS A 280 1.17 -20.40 14.75
C LYS A 280 1.44 -20.79 16.21
N ASP A 281 2.58 -20.37 16.73
CA ASP A 281 3.11 -20.66 18.05
C ASP A 281 3.34 -19.39 18.86
N TYR A 282 3.91 -19.55 20.07
CA TYR A 282 4.29 -18.46 20.95
C TYR A 282 5.11 -17.36 20.24
N MET A 283 5.99 -17.73 19.30
CA MET A 283 6.80 -16.75 18.60
C MET A 283 5.96 -15.86 17.67
N GLY A 284 4.96 -16.43 16.99
CA GLY A 284 4.01 -15.67 16.19
C GLY A 284 3.19 -14.69 17.03
N ASP A 285 2.78 -15.11 18.24
CA ASP A 285 2.08 -14.26 19.20
C ASP A 285 2.99 -13.12 19.70
N HIS A 286 4.23 -13.43 20.07
CA HIS A 286 5.24 -12.46 20.49
C HIS A 286 5.47 -11.38 19.43
N LEU A 287 5.70 -11.75 18.16
CA LEU A 287 5.83 -10.78 17.06
C LEU A 287 4.59 -9.92 16.89
N GLY A 288 3.39 -10.52 17.03
CA GLY A 288 2.11 -9.82 16.94
C GLY A 288 1.93 -8.77 18.03
N GLU A 289 2.27 -9.09 19.26
CA GLU A 289 2.13 -8.21 20.43
C GLU A 289 3.18 -7.10 20.43
N LYS A 290 4.46 -7.46 20.33
CA LYS A 290 5.57 -6.49 20.29
C LYS A 290 5.47 -5.55 19.08
N GLY A 291 5.12 -6.11 17.92
CA GLY A 291 4.92 -5.35 16.70
C GLY A 291 3.62 -4.55 16.67
N LYS A 292 2.70 -4.73 17.63
CA LYS A 292 1.35 -4.15 17.61
C LYS A 292 0.64 -4.44 16.29
N GLU A 293 0.72 -5.70 15.84
CA GLU A 293 0.23 -6.13 14.54
C GLU A 293 -1.28 -6.37 14.54
N PHE A 294 -2.02 -5.26 14.60
CA PHE A 294 -3.47 -5.21 14.52
C PHE A 294 -3.91 -4.27 13.40
N GLY A 295 -4.95 -4.67 12.66
CA GLY A 295 -5.49 -3.84 11.59
C GLY A 295 -6.00 -2.50 12.13
N THR A 296 -5.57 -1.40 11.53
CA THR A 296 -5.91 -0.03 11.99
C THR A 296 -7.42 0.22 12.01
N VAL A 297 -8.16 -0.37 11.06
CA VAL A 297 -9.62 -0.21 10.92
C VAL A 297 -10.38 -1.36 11.59
N THR A 298 -9.98 -2.58 11.29
CA THR A 298 -10.71 -3.79 11.70
C THR A 298 -10.31 -4.33 13.07
N LYS A 299 -9.22 -3.82 13.66
CA LYS A 299 -8.57 -4.36 14.87
C LYS A 299 -8.25 -5.87 14.79
N ARG A 300 -8.34 -6.46 13.60
CA ARG A 300 -8.03 -7.87 13.37
C ARG A 300 -6.53 -8.10 13.55
N LYS A 301 -6.16 -9.15 14.29
CA LYS A 301 -4.77 -9.57 14.46
C LYS A 301 -4.20 -9.98 13.09
N ARG A 302 -3.01 -9.49 12.76
CA ARG A 302 -2.26 -9.91 11.58
C ARG A 302 -1.58 -11.24 11.86
N ARG A 303 -1.52 -12.09 10.86
CA ARG A 303 -0.69 -13.29 10.85
C ARG A 303 0.77 -12.84 10.83
N CYS A 304 1.63 -13.45 11.64
CA CYS A 304 3.05 -13.10 11.74
C CYS A 304 3.92 -14.30 11.37
N GLY A 305 5.10 -14.03 10.84
CA GLY A 305 6.06 -15.05 10.44
C GLY A 305 7.47 -14.51 10.33
N TRP A 306 8.44 -15.43 10.15
CA TRP A 306 9.82 -15.05 9.93
C TRP A 306 10.01 -14.28 8.63
N PHE A 307 11.10 -13.52 8.55
CA PHE A 307 11.49 -12.81 7.32
C PHE A 307 11.69 -13.82 6.18
N ASP A 308 11.11 -13.52 5.03
CA ASP A 308 11.23 -14.33 3.81
C ASP A 308 12.08 -13.60 2.77
N ALA A 309 13.36 -13.98 2.71
CA ALA A 309 14.31 -13.33 1.83
C ALA A 309 14.02 -13.59 0.34
N ASN A 310 13.46 -14.77 0.00
CA ASN A 310 13.13 -15.08 -1.39
C ASN A 310 11.99 -14.23 -1.92
N LEU A 311 10.92 -14.06 -1.16
CA LEU A 311 9.79 -13.22 -1.55
C LEU A 311 10.19 -11.75 -1.66
N VAL A 312 11.02 -11.25 -0.73
CA VAL A 312 11.53 -9.89 -0.81
C VAL A 312 12.46 -9.71 -2.00
N LYS A 313 13.38 -10.66 -2.26
CA LYS A 313 14.25 -10.67 -3.44
C LYS A 313 13.44 -10.69 -4.75
N GLN A 314 12.36 -11.47 -4.81
CA GLN A 314 11.44 -11.48 -5.95
C GLN A 314 10.81 -10.09 -6.15
N SER A 315 10.31 -9.47 -5.08
CA SER A 315 9.74 -8.12 -5.12
C SER A 315 10.76 -7.07 -5.59
N VAL A 316 12.01 -7.17 -5.12
CA VAL A 316 13.12 -6.32 -5.54
C VAL A 316 13.33 -6.40 -7.05
N LYS A 317 13.42 -7.63 -7.59
CA LYS A 317 13.65 -7.86 -9.02
C LYS A 317 12.48 -7.37 -9.89
N ILE A 318 11.25 -7.72 -9.53
CA ILE A 318 10.04 -7.34 -10.30
C ILE A 318 9.86 -5.84 -10.35
N SER A 319 10.14 -5.15 -9.24
CA SER A 319 9.94 -3.71 -9.14
C SER A 319 11.18 -2.87 -9.46
N GLY A 320 12.33 -3.49 -9.74
CA GLY A 320 13.58 -2.77 -9.99
C GLY A 320 13.96 -1.87 -8.81
N ILE A 321 13.88 -2.40 -7.57
CA ILE A 321 14.16 -1.64 -6.36
C ILE A 321 15.67 -1.37 -6.27
N ASP A 322 16.03 -0.09 -6.12
CA ASP A 322 17.43 0.35 -5.99
C ASP A 322 17.96 0.15 -4.58
N ASP A 323 17.13 0.50 -3.58
CA ASP A 323 17.48 0.38 -2.16
C ASP A 323 16.28 -0.10 -1.33
N VAL A 324 16.58 -0.82 -0.26
CA VAL A 324 15.58 -1.29 0.71
C VAL A 324 15.65 -0.49 2.00
N ILE A 325 14.48 -0.17 2.54
CA ILE A 325 14.31 0.42 3.86
C ILE A 325 13.72 -0.63 4.79
N LEU A 326 14.47 -1.01 5.80
CA LEU A 326 14.09 -2.01 6.79
C LEU A 326 13.34 -1.35 7.96
N THR A 327 12.18 -1.87 8.31
CA THR A 327 11.35 -1.35 9.39
C THR A 327 11.14 -2.37 10.51
N LYS A 328 10.77 -1.89 11.70
CA LYS A 328 10.38 -2.77 12.81
C LYS A 328 11.52 -3.67 13.31
N LEU A 329 12.77 -3.21 13.26
CA LEU A 329 13.92 -3.96 13.77
C LEU A 329 13.80 -4.22 15.29
N ASP A 330 13.31 -3.23 16.02
CA ASP A 330 13.07 -3.21 17.45
C ASP A 330 12.13 -4.33 17.97
N VAL A 331 11.28 -4.85 17.11
CA VAL A 331 10.36 -5.96 17.46
C VAL A 331 11.11 -7.27 17.74
N LEU A 332 12.32 -7.41 17.21
CA LEU A 332 13.14 -8.63 17.35
C LEU A 332 14.12 -8.59 18.55
N ASP A 333 14.13 -7.50 19.32
CA ASP A 333 15.15 -7.21 20.35
C ASP A 333 15.33 -8.32 21.40
N GLU A 334 14.24 -9.02 21.79
CA GLU A 334 14.27 -10.02 22.87
C GLU A 334 14.51 -11.46 22.36
N ILE A 335 14.59 -11.65 21.05
CA ILE A 335 14.66 -12.98 20.43
C ILE A 335 16.10 -13.51 20.46
N LYS A 336 16.28 -14.75 20.91
CA LYS A 336 17.62 -15.40 21.01
C LYS A 336 18.12 -15.90 19.66
N GLU A 337 17.22 -16.50 18.87
CA GLU A 337 17.50 -17.07 17.55
C GLU A 337 16.46 -16.60 16.57
N ILE A 338 16.91 -15.91 15.51
CA ILE A 338 16.06 -15.36 14.46
C ILE A 338 16.24 -16.22 13.21
N LYS A 339 15.14 -16.59 12.57
CA LYS A 339 15.18 -17.38 11.33
C LYS A 339 14.89 -16.50 10.12
N ILE A 340 15.66 -16.71 9.05
CA ILE A 340 15.42 -16.09 7.73
C ILE A 340 15.14 -17.23 6.74
N CYS A 341 14.02 -17.15 6.03
CA CYS A 341 13.73 -18.09 4.95
C CYS A 341 14.61 -17.77 3.73
N VAL A 342 15.36 -18.77 3.28
CA VAL A 342 16.32 -18.66 2.18
C VAL A 342 15.97 -19.56 0.99
N GLY A 343 14.85 -20.25 1.02
CA GLY A 343 14.39 -21.17 -0.02
C GLY A 343 13.19 -21.95 0.43
N TYR A 344 12.68 -22.77 -0.46
CA TYR A 344 11.55 -23.65 -0.20
C TYR A 344 11.83 -25.08 -0.61
N THR A 345 11.15 -26.01 0.03
CA THR A 345 11.03 -27.39 -0.44
C THR A 345 9.56 -27.66 -0.74
N ILE A 346 9.29 -28.19 -1.92
CA ILE A 346 7.97 -28.59 -2.38
C ILE A 346 8.13 -29.97 -3.02
N ASN A 347 7.45 -31.00 -2.50
CA ASN A 347 7.55 -32.38 -3.00
C ASN A 347 9.03 -32.82 -3.19
N ASP A 348 9.88 -32.58 -2.18
CA ASP A 348 11.31 -32.91 -2.12
C ASP A 348 12.21 -32.14 -3.12
N SER A 349 11.65 -31.25 -3.94
CA SER A 349 12.38 -30.36 -4.83
C SER A 349 12.62 -29.00 -4.16
N LYS A 350 13.82 -28.41 -4.39
CA LYS A 350 14.18 -27.10 -3.88
C LYS A 350 13.79 -26.00 -4.87
N TYR A 351 13.26 -24.91 -4.33
CA TYR A 351 12.85 -23.72 -5.07
C TYR A 351 13.46 -22.47 -4.42
N ASP A 352 13.91 -21.53 -5.24
CA ASP A 352 14.41 -20.21 -4.85
C ASP A 352 13.38 -19.08 -5.10
N TYR A 353 12.15 -19.45 -5.46
CA TYR A 353 11.00 -18.57 -5.66
C TYR A 353 9.71 -19.27 -5.21
N LEU A 354 8.65 -18.54 -4.96
CA LEU A 354 7.32 -19.09 -4.67
C LEU A 354 6.60 -19.35 -6.00
N PRO A 355 6.30 -20.61 -6.35
CA PRO A 355 5.55 -20.92 -7.58
C PRO A 355 4.17 -20.29 -7.59
N SER A 356 3.64 -19.96 -8.78
CA SER A 356 2.30 -19.36 -8.92
C SER A 356 1.16 -20.37 -8.80
N ASP A 357 1.44 -21.68 -8.91
CA ASP A 357 0.44 -22.74 -8.74
C ASP A 357 -0.03 -22.82 -7.28
N GLU A 358 -1.35 -22.72 -7.06
CA GLU A 358 -1.95 -22.69 -5.73
C GLU A 358 -1.69 -23.99 -4.93
N ASN A 359 -1.70 -25.14 -5.58
CA ASN A 359 -1.44 -26.42 -4.91
C ASN A 359 0.02 -26.50 -4.45
N LEU A 360 0.96 -25.99 -5.27
CA LEU A 360 2.36 -25.91 -4.87
C LEU A 360 2.55 -24.94 -3.72
N GLN A 361 1.90 -23.77 -3.76
CA GLN A 361 1.95 -22.77 -2.69
C GLN A 361 1.45 -23.31 -1.35
N ASN A 362 0.41 -24.14 -1.36
CA ASN A 362 -0.14 -24.76 -0.15
C ASN A 362 0.76 -25.85 0.46
N ASN A 363 1.69 -26.41 -0.31
CA ASN A 363 2.62 -27.46 0.11
C ASN A 363 4.05 -26.97 0.35
N VAL A 364 4.27 -25.67 0.35
CA VAL A 364 5.58 -25.05 0.58
C VAL A 364 6.06 -25.28 2.01
N LYS A 365 7.31 -25.73 2.13
CA LYS A 365 8.03 -25.78 3.41
C LYS A 365 9.25 -24.86 3.34
N PRO A 366 9.36 -23.85 4.23
CA PRO A 366 10.48 -22.91 4.20
C PRO A 366 11.78 -23.58 4.66
N ILE A 367 12.87 -23.22 4.01
CA ILE A 367 14.25 -23.56 4.40
C ILE A 367 14.80 -22.35 5.15
N TYR A 368 15.24 -22.55 6.38
CA TYR A 368 15.70 -21.46 7.23
C TYR A 368 17.23 -21.42 7.40
N LYS A 369 17.79 -20.21 7.41
CA LYS A 369 19.07 -19.88 8.03
C LYS A 369 18.81 -19.27 9.40
N ILE A 370 19.53 -19.75 10.43
CA ILE A 370 19.43 -19.27 11.81
C ILE A 370 20.50 -18.21 12.03
N ILE A 371 20.10 -17.07 12.60
CA ILE A 371 20.97 -15.96 12.96
C ILE A 371 20.85 -15.73 14.47
N PRO A 372 21.97 -15.58 15.23
CA PRO A 372 21.90 -15.20 16.64
C PRO A 372 21.21 -13.85 16.82
N GLY A 373 20.27 -13.78 17.76
CA GLY A 373 19.66 -12.52 18.14
C GLY A 373 20.58 -11.68 19.00
N TRP A 374 20.19 -10.45 19.30
CA TRP A 374 21.04 -9.50 19.99
C TRP A 374 20.64 -9.23 21.45
N GLN A 375 19.41 -9.55 21.85
CA GLN A 375 18.89 -9.45 23.22
C GLN A 375 19.22 -8.10 23.92
N LYS A 376 19.24 -7.03 23.15
CA LYS A 376 19.45 -5.64 23.59
C LYS A 376 18.47 -4.76 22.84
N SER A 377 18.03 -3.66 23.48
CA SER A 377 17.10 -2.75 22.81
C SER A 377 17.77 -2.03 21.65
N THR A 378 17.10 -2.04 20.50
CA THR A 378 17.40 -1.21 19.34
C THR A 378 16.42 -0.05 19.22
N PHE A 379 15.41 0.02 20.09
CA PHE A 379 14.37 1.05 20.06
C PHE A 379 14.98 2.45 20.19
N GLY A 380 14.70 3.31 19.21
CA GLY A 380 15.17 4.70 19.22
C GLY A 380 16.61 4.91 18.77
N VAL A 381 17.36 3.86 18.47
CA VAL A 381 18.73 3.99 17.92
C VAL A 381 18.67 4.71 16.57
N ASN A 382 19.49 5.74 16.38
CA ASN A 382 19.54 6.54 15.16
C ASN A 382 20.90 6.57 14.46
N LYS A 383 21.89 5.82 14.97
CA LYS A 383 23.20 5.63 14.33
C LYS A 383 23.49 4.15 14.14
N TRP A 384 24.05 3.79 12.98
CA TRP A 384 24.44 2.42 12.66
C TRP A 384 25.42 1.82 13.65
N SER A 385 26.41 2.61 14.09
CA SER A 385 27.44 2.20 15.07
C SER A 385 26.88 1.80 16.43
N ASP A 386 25.71 2.31 16.79
CA ASP A 386 25.10 2.11 18.11
C ASP A 386 24.20 0.87 18.16
N LEU A 387 23.95 0.25 16.99
CA LEU A 387 23.25 -1.04 16.93
C LEU A 387 24.10 -2.15 17.51
N PRO A 388 23.49 -3.08 18.27
CA PRO A 388 24.17 -4.31 18.68
C PRO A 388 24.78 -5.07 17.49
N GLU A 389 25.97 -5.66 17.68
CA GLU A 389 26.70 -6.35 16.60
C GLU A 389 25.84 -7.41 15.87
N ASN A 390 25.07 -8.20 16.62
CA ASN A 390 24.20 -9.19 15.99
C ASN A 390 23.03 -8.58 15.23
N ALA A 391 22.53 -7.40 15.62
CA ALA A 391 21.54 -6.65 14.86
C ALA A 391 22.13 -6.16 13.52
N GLN A 392 23.36 -5.66 13.54
CA GLN A 392 24.08 -5.31 12.32
C GLN A 392 24.32 -6.53 11.41
N LYS A 393 24.72 -7.68 12.00
CA LYS A 393 24.88 -8.96 11.26
C LYS A 393 23.56 -9.41 10.63
N TYR A 394 22.42 -9.27 11.33
CA TYR A 394 21.10 -9.60 10.80
C TYR A 394 20.73 -8.73 9.60
N VAL A 395 20.90 -7.41 9.70
CA VAL A 395 20.64 -6.48 8.58
C VAL A 395 21.52 -6.78 7.39
N ASN A 396 22.82 -7.02 7.60
CA ASN A 396 23.75 -7.38 6.52
C ASN A 396 23.40 -8.74 5.88
N ALA A 397 23.02 -9.72 6.69
CA ALA A 397 22.59 -11.03 6.15
C ALA A 397 21.35 -10.91 5.27
N ILE A 398 20.36 -10.07 5.66
CA ILE A 398 19.20 -9.79 4.79
C ILE A 398 19.67 -9.13 3.49
N GLN A 399 20.49 -8.09 3.58
CA GLN A 399 21.00 -7.36 2.42
C GLN A 399 21.68 -8.31 1.40
N ASP A 400 22.53 -9.21 1.88
CA ASP A 400 23.22 -10.19 1.04
C ASP A 400 22.24 -11.16 0.38
N MET A 401 21.22 -11.64 1.13
CA MET A 401 20.22 -12.59 0.62
C MET A 401 19.28 -11.99 -0.41
N ILE A 402 18.87 -10.73 -0.21
CA ILE A 402 17.98 -10.04 -1.16
C ILE A 402 18.74 -9.40 -2.33
N GLU A 403 20.08 -9.43 -2.30
CA GLU A 403 20.97 -8.86 -3.33
C GLU A 403 20.73 -7.36 -3.57
N THR A 404 20.35 -6.62 -2.52
CA THR A 404 20.01 -5.19 -2.63
C THR A 404 20.36 -4.49 -1.32
N LYS A 405 20.93 -3.31 -1.44
CA LYS A 405 21.36 -2.49 -0.31
C LYS A 405 20.23 -2.15 0.64
N ILE A 406 20.47 -2.26 1.94
CA ILE A 406 19.64 -1.70 2.98
C ILE A 406 20.26 -0.37 3.44
N SER A 407 19.68 0.72 3.00
CA SER A 407 20.20 2.06 3.18
C SER A 407 19.64 2.78 4.42
N VAL A 408 18.41 2.45 4.79
CA VAL A 408 17.71 3.08 5.92
C VAL A 408 17.10 2.01 6.83
N ILE A 409 17.19 2.20 8.15
CA ILE A 409 16.59 1.29 9.13
C ILE A 409 15.71 2.10 10.10
N SER A 410 14.47 1.68 10.26
CA SER A 410 13.55 2.24 11.25
C SER A 410 13.55 1.38 12.51
N THR A 411 13.87 2.01 13.65
CA THR A 411 14.03 1.43 14.98
C THR A 411 12.91 1.81 15.95
N GLY A 412 11.83 2.40 15.43
CA GLY A 412 10.65 2.79 16.21
C GLY A 412 9.66 3.61 15.37
N PRO A 413 8.52 4.03 15.94
CA PRO A 413 7.45 4.70 15.20
C PRO A 413 7.76 6.16 14.83
N GLU A 414 8.61 6.85 15.59
CA GLU A 414 8.92 8.27 15.42
C GLU A 414 9.90 8.51 14.28
N ARG A 415 9.83 9.69 13.65
CA ARG A 415 10.74 10.12 12.57
C ARG A 415 12.21 10.06 12.96
N SER A 416 12.54 10.54 14.17
CA SER A 416 13.89 10.56 14.73
C SER A 416 14.48 9.17 14.99
N GLN A 417 13.63 8.16 15.08
CA GLN A 417 13.99 6.76 15.28
C GLN A 417 14.28 6.08 13.93
N THR A 418 15.19 6.67 13.17
CA THR A 418 15.56 6.22 11.83
C THR A 418 17.06 6.38 11.64
N ILE A 419 17.72 5.30 11.24
CA ILE A 419 19.13 5.28 10.85
C ILE A 419 19.18 5.49 9.35
N ASP A 420 19.74 6.60 8.90
CA ASP A 420 20.04 6.89 7.50
C ASP A 420 21.53 6.64 7.25
N LYS A 421 21.87 5.47 6.71
CA LYS A 421 23.27 5.06 6.52
C LYS A 421 24.00 5.88 5.44
N ASP A 422 23.25 6.43 4.51
CA ASP A 422 23.78 7.08 3.32
C ASP A 422 23.48 8.58 3.24
N ASN A 423 22.90 9.13 4.32
CA ASN A 423 22.46 10.52 4.37
C ASN A 423 21.53 10.88 3.19
N TYR A 424 20.63 9.97 2.85
CA TYR A 424 19.67 10.17 1.76
C TYR A 424 18.85 11.43 1.91
N LEU A 425 18.42 11.73 3.14
CA LEU A 425 17.59 12.89 3.40
C LEU A 425 18.31 14.21 3.03
N ASP A 426 19.64 14.24 3.13
CA ASP A 426 20.44 15.41 2.78
C ASP A 426 20.81 15.45 1.30
N SER A 427 20.68 14.31 0.59
CA SER A 427 20.93 14.21 -0.85
C SER A 427 19.69 14.48 -1.71
N ILE A 428 18.49 14.52 -1.12
CA ILE A 428 17.22 14.89 -1.75
C ILE A 428 17.04 16.41 -1.70
#